data_4e240ad70f8751f791acbc79becc8a91
#
_entry.id   4e240ad70f8751f791acbc79becc8a91
#
_cell.length_a   1.000
_cell.length_b   1.000
_cell.length_c   1.000
_cell.angle_alpha   90.00
_cell.angle_beta   90.00
_cell.angle_gamma   90.00
#
_symmetry.space_group_name_H-M   'P 1'
#
loop_
_entity.id
_entity.type
_entity.pdbx_description
1 polymer ?
#
loop_
_entity_poly.entity_id
_entity_poly.type
_entity_poly.pdbx_seq_one_letter_code
_entity_poly.pdbx_strand_id
1 'polypeptide(L)'
;MNKKTILLGMPFDNEIFRLIETNLKYHGFDVVSIVDATSQFRYPSLSARLKTKFQQLILNDRLAKSRLKAKLTKQKIIDLMDHIGEVDYALFIRADIYPHSVLEYIRKHVKFDMVNYQWDGMHRYPDIQSRISLFDRFYIFDPADISSNTLPNTNFYFDYDLCNLPNPINDFYFVGSHLPDRDISIANFSKFAQEKGWKLDFHIFCGSNPGFYRKFYPNNINLF
;
A
#
# COMPACT_ATOMS: atom_id res chain seq x y z
N MET A 1 9.38 30.00 8.52
CA MET A 1 9.46 28.77 9.33
C MET A 1 10.06 27.68 8.46
N ASN A 2 11.03 26.92 8.96
CA ASN A 2 11.50 25.75 8.20
C ASN A 2 10.37 24.73 8.10
N LYS A 3 10.13 24.20 6.90
CA LYS A 3 9.16 23.13 6.70
C LYS A 3 9.56 21.91 7.52
N LYS A 4 8.56 21.19 8.05
CA LYS A 4 8.79 19.92 8.73
C LYS A 4 8.98 18.81 7.71
N THR A 5 9.95 17.94 7.96
CA THR A 5 10.23 16.79 7.09
C THR A 5 9.46 15.57 7.55
N ILE A 6 8.78 14.90 6.62
CA ILE A 6 8.07 13.65 6.88
C ILE A 6 8.56 12.53 5.95
N LEU A 7 8.94 11.39 6.55
CA LEU A 7 9.25 10.18 5.83
C LEU A 7 7.93 9.45 5.49
N LEU A 8 7.71 9.14 4.21
CA LEU A 8 6.55 8.38 3.75
C LEU A 8 6.96 6.97 3.33
N GLY A 9 6.44 5.97 4.04
CA GLY A 9 6.59 4.56 3.73
C GLY A 9 5.24 3.89 3.45
N MET A 10 5.08 3.25 2.26
CA MET A 10 3.86 2.51 1.91
C MET A 10 4.12 1.56 0.73
N PRO A 11 3.18 0.65 0.40
CA PRO A 11 3.27 -0.15 -0.81
C PRO A 11 3.33 0.73 -2.07
N PHE A 12 4.13 0.31 -3.03
CA PHE A 12 4.10 0.87 -4.38
C PHE A 12 2.88 0.31 -5.12
N ASP A 13 1.71 0.91 -4.85
CA ASP A 13 0.43 0.40 -5.34
C ASP A 13 -0.36 1.52 -6.03
N ASN A 14 -0.72 1.30 -7.29
CA ASN A 14 -1.65 2.10 -8.08
C ASN A 14 -1.44 3.63 -7.99
N GLU A 15 -0.22 4.09 -7.77
CA GLU A 15 0.17 5.51 -7.65
C GLU A 15 -0.52 6.31 -6.51
N ILE A 16 -1.28 5.65 -5.63
CA ILE A 16 -1.91 6.29 -4.45
C ILE A 16 -0.86 7.01 -3.60
N PHE A 17 0.36 6.49 -3.53
CA PHE A 17 1.45 7.14 -2.81
C PHE A 17 1.72 8.56 -3.32
N ARG A 18 1.57 8.84 -4.63
CA ARG A 18 1.76 10.17 -5.21
C ARG A 18 0.69 11.15 -4.74
N LEU A 19 -0.54 10.67 -4.60
CA LEU A 19 -1.65 11.48 -4.09
C LEU A 19 -1.42 11.83 -2.61
N ILE A 20 -0.98 10.87 -1.81
CA ILE A 20 -0.61 11.09 -0.40
C ILE A 20 0.57 12.05 -0.29
N GLU A 21 1.62 11.86 -1.09
CA GLU A 21 2.77 12.74 -1.12
C GLU A 21 2.37 14.17 -1.49
N THR A 22 1.52 14.33 -2.51
CA THR A 22 1.01 15.64 -2.94
C THR A 22 0.19 16.30 -1.84
N ASN A 23 -0.67 15.54 -1.16
CA ASN A 23 -1.48 16.06 -0.06
C ASN A 23 -0.63 16.48 1.14
N LEU A 24 0.38 15.70 1.50
CA LEU A 24 1.33 16.07 2.56
C LEU A 24 2.10 17.35 2.21
N LYS A 25 2.53 17.50 0.94
CA LYS A 25 3.20 18.72 0.47
C LYS A 25 2.26 19.93 0.50
N TYR A 26 0.98 19.74 0.15
CA TYR A 26 -0.05 20.77 0.28
C TYR A 26 -0.20 21.24 1.73
N HIS A 27 -0.12 20.33 2.70
CA HIS A 27 -0.11 20.65 4.13
C HIS A 27 1.24 21.19 4.67
N GLY A 28 2.19 21.48 3.80
CA GLY A 28 3.41 22.17 4.14
C GLY A 28 4.57 21.28 4.59
N PHE A 29 4.49 19.97 4.41
CA PHE A 29 5.62 19.08 4.69
C PHE A 29 6.61 19.01 3.53
N ASP A 30 7.89 18.84 3.86
CA ASP A 30 8.87 18.30 2.94
C ASP A 30 8.83 16.76 3.03
N VAL A 31 8.49 16.09 1.91
CA VAL A 31 8.23 14.66 1.92
C VAL A 31 9.43 13.89 1.38
N VAL A 32 9.95 12.98 2.19
CA VAL A 32 10.96 11.99 1.81
C VAL A 32 10.26 10.64 1.63
N SER A 33 10.23 10.11 0.41
CA SER A 33 9.53 8.87 0.11
C SER A 33 10.48 7.67 0.06
N ILE A 34 10.13 6.59 0.77
CA ILE A 34 10.81 5.28 0.68
C ILE A 34 9.96 4.22 -0.07
N VAL A 35 8.90 4.64 -0.73
CA VAL A 35 7.97 3.77 -1.47
C VAL A 35 8.70 2.98 -2.55
N ASP A 36 9.60 3.61 -3.30
CA ASP A 36 10.38 2.97 -4.36
C ASP A 36 11.31 1.86 -3.85
N ALA A 37 11.68 1.89 -2.58
CA ALA A 37 12.49 0.82 -2.00
C ALA A 37 11.73 -0.53 -1.96
N THR A 38 10.40 -0.50 -1.94
CA THR A 38 9.51 -1.67 -1.96
C THR A 38 9.00 -2.05 -3.35
N SER A 39 9.28 -1.23 -4.36
CA SER A 39 8.86 -1.43 -5.76
C SER A 39 9.38 -2.75 -6.37
N GLN A 40 9.19 -2.93 -7.67
CA GLN A 40 9.55 -4.17 -8.37
C GLN A 40 10.97 -4.66 -8.04
N PHE A 41 11.06 -5.88 -7.52
CA PHE A 41 12.33 -6.51 -7.23
C PHE A 41 13.10 -6.82 -8.53
N ARG A 42 14.31 -6.28 -8.65
CA ARG A 42 15.29 -6.66 -9.68
C ARG A 42 16.52 -7.26 -9.01
N TYR A 43 17.03 -8.34 -9.60
CA TYR A 43 18.31 -8.90 -9.12
C TYR A 43 19.44 -7.90 -9.39
N PRO A 44 20.33 -7.66 -8.43
CA PRO A 44 21.42 -6.69 -8.59
C PRO A 44 22.48 -7.16 -9.62
N SER A 45 22.57 -8.48 -9.84
CA SER A 45 23.47 -9.06 -10.83
C SER A 45 23.00 -10.45 -11.29
N LEU A 46 23.55 -10.94 -12.40
CA LEU A 46 23.31 -12.31 -12.87
C LEU A 46 23.79 -13.34 -11.84
N SER A 47 24.93 -13.10 -11.18
CA SER A 47 25.46 -13.97 -10.14
C SER A 47 24.52 -14.07 -8.92
N ALA A 48 23.95 -12.93 -8.49
CA ALA A 48 22.95 -12.94 -7.42
C ALA A 48 21.68 -13.73 -7.82
N ARG A 49 21.24 -13.60 -9.06
CA ARG A 49 20.11 -14.37 -9.61
C ARG A 49 20.41 -15.88 -9.62
N LEU A 50 21.57 -16.29 -10.11
CA LEU A 50 21.98 -17.69 -10.15
C LEU A 50 22.12 -18.27 -8.74
N LYS A 51 22.79 -17.55 -7.82
CA LYS A 51 22.91 -17.94 -6.42
C LYS A 51 21.55 -18.15 -5.76
N THR A 52 20.63 -17.21 -5.94
CA THR A 52 19.28 -17.31 -5.35
C THR A 52 18.52 -18.50 -5.93
N LYS A 53 18.59 -18.73 -7.24
CA LYS A 53 17.97 -19.89 -7.88
C LYS A 53 18.59 -21.22 -7.39
N PHE A 54 19.89 -21.28 -7.25
CA PHE A 54 20.59 -22.44 -6.69
C PHE A 54 20.10 -22.73 -5.25
N GLN A 55 20.02 -21.71 -4.40
CA GLN A 55 19.50 -21.85 -3.05
C GLN A 55 18.06 -22.37 -3.04
N GLN A 56 17.20 -21.86 -3.91
CA GLN A 56 15.80 -22.29 -4.00
C GLN A 56 15.64 -23.72 -4.52
N LEU A 57 16.40 -24.12 -5.54
CA LEU A 57 16.22 -25.40 -6.24
C LEU A 57 17.02 -26.54 -5.60
N ILE A 58 18.26 -26.28 -5.19
CA ILE A 58 19.18 -27.31 -4.67
C ILE A 58 19.12 -27.41 -3.15
N LEU A 59 19.07 -26.25 -2.46
CA LEU A 59 19.02 -26.23 -1.00
C LEU A 59 17.59 -26.17 -0.46
N ASN A 60 16.57 -26.25 -1.33
CA ASN A 60 15.14 -26.13 -1.00
C ASN A 60 14.79 -24.90 -0.15
N ASP A 61 15.57 -23.81 -0.30
CA ASP A 61 15.40 -22.58 0.46
C ASP A 61 14.40 -21.65 -0.22
N ARG A 62 13.11 -21.87 0.02
CA ARG A 62 12.01 -21.08 -0.57
C ARG A 62 12.08 -19.60 -0.24
N LEU A 63 12.73 -19.21 0.85
CA LEU A 63 12.81 -17.82 1.33
C LEU A 63 14.02 -17.04 0.80
N ALA A 64 14.94 -17.69 0.04
CA ALA A 64 16.16 -17.05 -0.47
C ALA A 64 15.89 -15.74 -1.22
N LYS A 65 14.87 -15.70 -2.08
CA LYS A 65 14.49 -14.48 -2.82
C LYS A 65 13.96 -13.41 -1.90
N SER A 66 13.09 -13.74 -0.95
CA SER A 66 12.52 -12.79 0.02
C SER A 66 13.59 -12.19 0.92
N ARG A 67 14.56 -13.01 1.39
CA ARG A 67 15.71 -12.52 2.16
C ARG A 67 16.59 -11.57 1.36
N LEU A 68 16.85 -11.90 0.10
CA LEU A 68 17.62 -11.01 -0.78
C LEU A 68 16.87 -9.69 -1.00
N LYS A 69 15.56 -9.74 -1.27
CA LYS A 69 14.73 -8.53 -1.39
C LYS A 69 14.80 -7.68 -0.13
N ALA A 70 14.57 -8.28 1.06
CA ALA A 70 14.62 -7.58 2.34
C ALA A 70 16.00 -6.92 2.58
N LYS A 71 17.09 -7.63 2.27
CA LYS A 71 18.45 -7.07 2.39
C LYS A 71 18.66 -5.85 1.49
N LEU A 72 18.23 -5.92 0.23
CA LEU A 72 18.38 -4.80 -0.72
C LEU A 72 17.49 -3.63 -0.34
N THR A 73 16.25 -3.87 0.10
CA THR A 73 15.35 -2.84 0.61
C THR A 73 15.97 -2.14 1.82
N LYS A 74 16.49 -2.93 2.77
CA LYS A 74 17.17 -2.40 3.95
C LYS A 74 18.33 -1.49 3.57
N GLN A 75 19.22 -1.95 2.67
CA GLN A 75 20.39 -1.16 2.27
C GLN A 75 19.98 0.17 1.62
N LYS A 76 19.03 0.14 0.69
CA LYS A 76 18.54 1.36 0.02
C LYS A 76 18.00 2.39 1.02
N ILE A 77 17.25 1.93 2.04
CA ILE A 77 16.65 2.81 3.04
C ILE A 77 17.72 3.37 3.97
N ILE A 78 18.69 2.55 4.39
CA ILE A 78 19.82 3.01 5.20
C ILE A 78 20.63 4.07 4.42
N ASP A 79 21.02 3.77 3.18
CA ASP A 79 21.78 4.71 2.35
C ASP A 79 21.05 6.06 2.19
N LEU A 80 19.72 6.02 2.01
CA LEU A 80 18.90 7.22 1.94
C LEU A 80 18.89 7.98 3.27
N MET A 81 18.64 7.27 4.38
CA MET A 81 18.58 7.88 5.72
C MET A 81 19.93 8.45 6.14
N ASP A 82 21.04 7.78 5.82
CA ASP A 82 22.40 8.28 6.08
C ASP A 82 22.68 9.58 5.31
N HIS A 83 22.08 9.74 4.13
CA HIS A 83 22.21 10.94 3.32
C HIS A 83 21.39 12.12 3.85
N ILE A 84 20.13 11.87 4.26
CA ILE A 84 19.21 12.93 4.74
C ILE A 84 19.35 13.23 6.24
N GLY A 85 19.90 12.29 7.02
CA GLY A 85 19.99 12.38 8.46
C GLY A 85 18.67 12.10 9.17
N GLU A 86 18.23 13.03 10.01
CA GLU A 86 17.00 12.90 10.78
C GLU A 86 15.80 13.54 10.07
N VAL A 87 14.62 12.97 10.29
CA VAL A 87 13.32 13.52 9.86
C VAL A 87 12.48 13.91 11.07
N ASP A 88 11.57 14.87 10.88
CA ASP A 88 10.69 15.29 11.98
C ASP A 88 9.65 14.21 12.30
N TYR A 89 9.03 13.62 11.28
CA TYR A 89 7.96 12.61 11.39
C TYR A 89 8.18 11.45 10.44
N ALA A 90 7.53 10.32 10.72
CA ALA A 90 7.40 9.23 9.75
C ALA A 90 5.96 8.72 9.71
N LEU A 91 5.41 8.62 8.50
CA LEU A 91 4.11 8.02 8.23
C LEU A 91 4.30 6.74 7.45
N PHE A 92 3.82 5.65 8.01
CA PHE A 92 3.75 4.37 7.35
C PHE A 92 2.31 4.00 7.04
N ILE A 93 2.08 3.49 5.85
CA ILE A 93 0.84 2.81 5.47
C ILE A 93 1.22 1.37 5.16
N ARG A 94 0.70 0.41 5.93
CA ARG A 94 1.10 -0.98 5.83
C ARG A 94 2.60 -1.22 6.10
N ALA A 95 3.02 -0.93 7.30
CA ALA A 95 4.41 -1.14 7.73
C ALA A 95 4.87 -2.61 7.69
N ASP A 96 3.94 -3.57 7.52
CA ASP A 96 4.23 -5.01 7.36
C ASP A 96 5.16 -5.31 6.17
N ILE A 97 5.16 -4.45 5.14
CA ILE A 97 6.03 -4.64 3.96
C ILE A 97 7.51 -4.33 4.21
N TYR A 98 7.82 -3.62 5.29
CA TYR A 98 9.19 -3.28 5.67
C TYR A 98 9.75 -4.29 6.67
N PRO A 99 11.03 -4.72 6.55
CA PRO A 99 11.69 -5.53 7.56
C PRO A 99 11.69 -4.83 8.93
N HIS A 100 11.49 -5.59 10.02
CA HIS A 100 11.48 -5.06 11.39
C HIS A 100 12.73 -4.19 11.66
N SER A 101 13.92 -4.71 11.31
CA SER A 101 15.18 -3.99 11.51
C SER A 101 15.33 -2.68 10.71
N VAL A 102 14.51 -2.48 9.67
CA VAL A 102 14.44 -1.21 8.94
C VAL A 102 13.61 -0.21 9.73
N LEU A 103 12.47 -0.65 10.26
CA LEU A 103 11.60 0.20 11.09
C LEU A 103 12.32 0.64 12.37
N GLU A 104 13.06 -0.27 13.03
CA GLU A 104 13.92 0.07 14.18
C GLU A 104 14.99 1.10 13.83
N TYR A 105 15.60 0.96 12.65
CA TYR A 105 16.60 1.91 12.18
C TYR A 105 15.97 3.29 11.93
N ILE A 106 14.85 3.34 11.21
CA ILE A 106 14.12 4.60 10.94
C ILE A 106 13.66 5.24 12.25
N ARG A 107 13.15 4.47 13.22
CA ARG A 107 12.70 4.99 14.51
C ARG A 107 13.76 5.82 15.23
N LYS A 108 15.03 5.41 15.12
CA LYS A 108 16.16 6.13 15.71
C LYS A 108 16.48 7.48 15.04
N HIS A 109 15.94 7.71 13.84
CA HIS A 109 16.15 8.91 13.03
C HIS A 109 14.89 9.78 12.94
N VAL A 110 13.83 9.44 13.67
CA VAL A 110 12.59 10.23 13.75
C VAL A 110 12.59 11.04 15.03
N LYS A 111 12.48 12.38 14.92
CA LYS A 111 12.54 13.32 16.06
C LYS A 111 11.26 13.29 16.91
N PHE A 112 10.11 13.26 16.25
CA PHE A 112 8.81 13.33 16.90
C PHE A 112 8.07 12.00 16.78
N ASP A 113 6.95 11.98 16.06
CA ASP A 113 6.09 10.81 15.96
C ASP A 113 6.41 9.96 14.74
N MET A 114 6.47 8.65 14.96
CA MET A 114 6.41 7.61 13.95
C MET A 114 5.04 6.95 13.99
N VAL A 115 4.28 7.07 12.92
CA VAL A 115 2.87 6.66 12.84
C VAL A 115 2.68 5.59 11.81
N ASN A 116 1.88 4.55 12.13
CA ASN A 116 1.41 3.59 11.14
C ASN A 116 -0.11 3.68 10.95
N TYR A 117 -0.55 3.61 9.71
CA TYR A 117 -1.93 3.40 9.31
C TYR A 117 -2.06 2.05 8.61
N GLN A 118 -2.73 1.10 9.27
CA GLN A 118 -2.97 -0.22 8.75
C GLN A 118 -4.35 -0.26 8.08
N TRP A 119 -4.39 -0.22 6.76
CA TRP A 119 -5.64 -0.16 6.00
C TRP A 119 -6.26 -1.53 5.67
N ASP A 120 -5.57 -2.62 6.03
CA ASP A 120 -6.06 -3.99 5.95
C ASP A 120 -6.11 -4.61 7.35
N GLY A 121 -7.03 -5.54 7.59
CA GLY A 121 -7.11 -6.29 8.84
C GLY A 121 -5.81 -7.03 9.16
N MET A 122 -5.40 -7.04 10.42
CA MET A 122 -4.14 -7.64 10.86
C MET A 122 -4.10 -9.16 10.64
N HIS A 123 -5.27 -9.81 10.58
CA HIS A 123 -5.37 -11.25 10.26
C HIS A 123 -4.76 -11.61 8.90
N ARG A 124 -4.75 -10.66 7.95
CA ARG A 124 -4.11 -10.84 6.62
C ARG A 124 -2.59 -10.72 6.67
N TYR A 125 -2.07 -9.99 7.66
CA TYR A 125 -0.65 -9.66 7.81
C TYR A 125 -0.22 -9.79 9.27
N PRO A 126 -0.22 -11.01 9.85
CA PRO A 126 -0.03 -11.21 11.29
C PRO A 126 1.33 -10.72 11.81
N ASP A 127 2.35 -10.68 10.96
CA ASP A 127 3.68 -10.18 11.31
C ASP A 127 3.69 -8.73 11.78
N ILE A 128 2.65 -7.95 11.44
CA ILE A 128 2.55 -6.54 11.83
C ILE A 128 2.42 -6.36 13.35
N GLN A 129 1.83 -7.33 14.05
CA GLN A 129 1.63 -7.28 15.49
C GLN A 129 2.94 -7.08 16.26
N SER A 130 4.02 -7.74 15.82
CA SER A 130 5.35 -7.59 16.43
C SER A 130 5.98 -6.21 16.25
N ARG A 131 5.39 -5.35 15.42
CA ARG A 131 5.91 -4.03 15.04
C ARG A 131 5.15 -2.89 15.68
N ILE A 132 4.00 -3.14 16.32
CA ILE A 132 3.14 -2.10 16.91
C ILE A 132 3.94 -1.23 17.88
N SER A 133 4.77 -1.83 18.71
CA SER A 133 5.58 -1.13 19.72
C SER A 133 6.65 -0.19 19.17
N LEU A 134 6.94 -0.23 17.87
CA LEU A 134 7.89 0.68 17.23
C LEU A 134 7.26 2.04 16.89
N PHE A 135 5.93 2.13 16.95
CA PHE A 135 5.18 3.31 16.56
C PHE A 135 4.64 4.06 17.79
N ASP A 136 4.65 5.38 17.74
CA ASP A 136 4.01 6.22 18.76
C ASP A 136 2.49 6.18 18.65
N ARG A 137 1.98 6.00 17.41
CA ARG A 137 0.55 5.80 17.12
C ARG A 137 0.40 4.74 16.04
N PHE A 138 -0.46 3.77 16.32
CA PHE A 138 -0.76 2.69 15.40
C PHE A 138 -2.27 2.66 15.12
N TYR A 139 -2.65 3.12 13.94
CA TYR A 139 -4.04 3.18 13.51
C TYR A 139 -4.43 1.92 12.75
N ILE A 140 -5.62 1.42 13.03
CA ILE A 140 -6.18 0.20 12.41
C ILE A 140 -7.55 0.49 11.79
N PHE A 141 -7.83 -0.20 10.71
CA PHE A 141 -9.11 -0.10 10.01
C PHE A 141 -10.15 -1.07 10.58
N ASP A 142 -9.74 -2.31 10.89
CA ASP A 142 -10.66 -3.36 11.33
C ASP A 142 -10.99 -3.22 12.83
N PRO A 143 -12.27 -3.05 13.20
CA PRO A 143 -12.66 -3.00 14.62
C PRO A 143 -12.26 -4.23 15.42
N ALA A 144 -12.12 -5.40 14.78
CA ALA A 144 -11.69 -6.63 15.44
C ALA A 144 -10.24 -6.59 15.94
N ASP A 145 -9.43 -5.67 15.40
CA ASP A 145 -8.02 -5.51 15.73
C ASP A 145 -7.78 -4.44 16.83
N ILE A 146 -8.85 -3.84 17.37
CA ILE A 146 -8.74 -2.81 18.43
C ILE A 146 -8.16 -3.43 19.70
N SER A 147 -7.15 -2.80 20.26
CA SER A 147 -6.46 -3.20 21.49
C SER A 147 -6.00 -1.97 22.28
N SER A 148 -5.38 -2.16 23.44
CA SER A 148 -4.80 -1.06 24.22
C SER A 148 -3.69 -0.30 23.49
N ASN A 149 -3.08 -0.90 22.48
CA ASN A 149 -1.93 -0.35 21.76
C ASN A 149 -2.27 0.07 20.33
N THR A 150 -3.56 0.08 19.95
CA THR A 150 -4.02 0.46 18.62
C THR A 150 -5.15 1.49 18.72
N LEU A 151 -5.25 2.33 17.70
CA LEU A 151 -6.27 3.38 17.60
C LEU A 151 -7.18 3.09 16.40
N PRO A 152 -8.49 3.29 16.53
CA PRO A 152 -9.40 3.11 15.39
C PRO A 152 -9.16 4.20 14.34
N ASN A 153 -9.33 3.84 13.08
CA ASN A 153 -9.29 4.77 11.98
C ASN A 153 -10.37 4.42 10.94
N THR A 154 -10.59 5.35 10.01
CA THR A 154 -11.48 5.20 8.87
C THR A 154 -10.70 5.40 7.57
N ASN A 155 -11.37 5.50 6.44
CA ASN A 155 -10.75 5.90 5.19
C ASN A 155 -10.18 7.32 5.28
N PHE A 156 -9.15 7.59 4.49
CA PHE A 156 -8.60 8.90 4.27
C PHE A 156 -9.22 9.53 3.01
N TYR A 157 -9.14 10.86 2.91
CA TYR A 157 -9.48 11.62 1.72
C TYR A 157 -8.36 12.63 1.43
N PHE A 158 -8.34 13.14 0.20
CA PHE A 158 -7.42 14.19 -0.20
C PHE A 158 -8.18 15.51 -0.25
N ASP A 159 -7.65 16.53 0.37
CA ASP A 159 -8.28 17.86 0.46
C ASP A 159 -7.60 18.93 -0.40
N TYR A 160 -6.53 18.55 -1.10
CA TYR A 160 -5.97 19.42 -2.13
C TYR A 160 -6.84 19.36 -3.39
N ASP A 161 -7.02 20.51 -4.04
CA ASP A 161 -7.73 20.66 -5.33
C ASP A 161 -9.20 20.17 -5.37
N LEU A 162 -9.90 20.26 -4.25
CA LEU A 162 -11.32 19.86 -4.17
C LEU A 162 -12.24 20.75 -5.04
N CYS A 163 -11.80 21.94 -5.43
CA CYS A 163 -12.62 22.92 -6.12
C CYS A 163 -12.85 22.62 -7.61
N ASN A 164 -12.09 21.70 -8.20
CA ASN A 164 -12.09 21.43 -9.65
C ASN A 164 -12.64 20.06 -10.02
N LEU A 165 -13.39 19.41 -9.11
CA LEU A 165 -14.02 18.13 -9.43
C LEU A 165 -15.09 18.31 -10.52
N PRO A 166 -15.01 17.56 -11.63
CA PRO A 166 -16.04 17.61 -12.66
C PRO A 166 -17.37 17.10 -12.09
N ASN A 167 -18.48 17.60 -12.64
CA ASN A 167 -19.79 17.06 -12.31
C ASN A 167 -19.84 15.56 -12.62
N PRO A 168 -20.40 14.73 -11.73
CA PRO A 168 -20.53 13.31 -11.97
C PRO A 168 -21.41 13.05 -13.19
N ILE A 169 -20.93 12.19 -14.10
CA ILE A 169 -21.66 11.81 -15.32
C ILE A 169 -22.30 10.41 -15.20
N ASN A 170 -21.95 9.66 -14.17
CA ASN A 170 -22.48 8.35 -13.84
C ASN A 170 -23.16 8.39 -12.48
N ASP A 171 -24.19 7.55 -12.29
CA ASP A 171 -24.85 7.41 -11.00
C ASP A 171 -23.97 6.61 -10.03
N PHE A 172 -23.22 5.63 -10.55
CA PHE A 172 -22.30 4.82 -9.77
C PHE A 172 -21.01 4.58 -10.53
N TYR A 173 -19.89 4.73 -9.82
CA TYR A 173 -18.55 4.43 -10.30
C TYR A 173 -17.88 3.43 -9.37
N PHE A 174 -17.22 2.42 -9.94
CA PHE A 174 -16.46 1.44 -9.19
C PHE A 174 -15.21 1.00 -9.95
N VAL A 175 -14.07 1.00 -9.26
CA VAL A 175 -12.82 0.39 -9.71
C VAL A 175 -12.32 -0.58 -8.65
N GLY A 176 -11.98 -1.81 -9.03
CA GLY A 176 -11.46 -2.77 -8.08
C GLY A 176 -10.91 -4.02 -8.75
N SER A 177 -10.23 -4.85 -7.96
CA SER A 177 -9.75 -6.15 -8.42
C SER A 177 -10.87 -7.20 -8.36
N HIS A 178 -10.79 -8.20 -9.23
CA HIS A 178 -11.57 -9.42 -9.13
C HIS A 178 -11.37 -10.07 -7.75
N LEU A 179 -12.48 -10.30 -7.02
CA LEU A 179 -12.52 -11.00 -5.74
C LEU A 179 -13.76 -11.88 -5.72
N PRO A 180 -13.62 -13.22 -5.63
CA PRO A 180 -14.76 -14.16 -5.73
C PRO A 180 -15.93 -13.82 -4.81
N ASP A 181 -15.64 -13.45 -3.56
CA ASP A 181 -16.67 -13.13 -2.56
C ASP A 181 -17.49 -11.88 -2.88
N ARG A 182 -16.92 -10.96 -3.68
CA ARG A 182 -17.55 -9.67 -4.05
C ARG A 182 -18.22 -9.72 -5.43
N ASP A 183 -17.75 -10.57 -6.31
CA ASP A 183 -18.14 -10.58 -7.72
C ASP A 183 -19.63 -10.81 -7.94
N ILE A 184 -20.21 -11.70 -7.15
CA ILE A 184 -21.66 -11.99 -7.19
C ILE A 184 -22.47 -10.74 -6.84
N SER A 185 -22.06 -10.02 -5.79
CA SER A 185 -22.72 -8.78 -5.35
C SER A 185 -22.62 -7.69 -6.41
N ILE A 186 -21.44 -7.52 -7.03
CA ILE A 186 -21.22 -6.56 -8.12
C ILE A 186 -22.08 -6.91 -9.35
N ALA A 187 -22.11 -8.18 -9.74
CA ALA A 187 -22.90 -8.63 -10.89
C ALA A 187 -24.41 -8.44 -10.65
N ASN A 188 -24.89 -8.76 -9.46
CA ASN A 188 -26.30 -8.58 -9.10
C ASN A 188 -26.67 -7.09 -9.02
N PHE A 189 -25.83 -6.26 -8.42
CA PHE A 189 -26.04 -4.82 -8.39
C PHE A 189 -26.07 -4.23 -9.79
N SER A 190 -25.18 -4.65 -10.68
CA SER A 190 -25.15 -4.18 -12.06
C SER A 190 -26.44 -4.48 -12.82
N LYS A 191 -27.02 -5.67 -12.65
CA LYS A 191 -28.33 -6.03 -13.24
C LYS A 191 -29.45 -5.16 -12.67
N PHE A 192 -29.50 -5.04 -11.34
CA PHE A 192 -30.51 -4.20 -10.68
C PHE A 192 -30.43 -2.75 -11.15
N ALA A 193 -29.24 -2.19 -11.26
CA ALA A 193 -29.03 -0.82 -11.73
C ALA A 193 -29.51 -0.63 -13.18
N GLN A 194 -29.27 -1.62 -14.06
CA GLN A 194 -29.81 -1.60 -15.43
C GLN A 194 -31.33 -1.55 -15.46
N GLU A 195 -31.99 -2.34 -14.61
CA GLU A 195 -33.45 -2.35 -14.49
C GLU A 195 -34.01 -0.99 -14.01
N LYS A 196 -33.20 -0.25 -13.23
CA LYS A 196 -33.54 1.11 -12.75
C LYS A 196 -33.14 2.22 -13.71
N GLY A 197 -32.48 1.91 -14.81
CA GLY A 197 -31.98 2.88 -15.76
C GLY A 197 -30.79 3.72 -15.26
N TRP A 198 -30.09 3.24 -14.23
CA TRP A 198 -28.92 3.92 -13.67
C TRP A 198 -27.68 3.74 -14.54
N LYS A 199 -26.90 4.81 -14.63
CA LYS A 199 -25.63 4.82 -15.38
C LYS A 199 -24.51 4.29 -14.49
N LEU A 200 -23.93 3.17 -14.89
CA LEU A 200 -22.80 2.54 -14.21
C LEU A 200 -21.51 2.71 -15.02
N ASP A 201 -20.43 2.95 -14.31
CA ASP A 201 -19.09 2.89 -14.88
C ASP A 201 -18.21 2.01 -13.96
N PHE A 202 -18.25 0.72 -14.21
CA PHE A 202 -17.59 -0.30 -13.39
C PHE A 202 -16.40 -0.90 -14.12
N HIS A 203 -15.25 -0.90 -13.46
CA HIS A 203 -13.98 -1.41 -13.95
C HIS A 203 -13.42 -2.45 -12.99
N ILE A 204 -13.21 -3.67 -13.47
CA ILE A 204 -12.67 -4.79 -12.68
C ILE A 204 -11.33 -5.22 -13.25
N PHE A 205 -10.28 -5.10 -12.43
CA PHE A 205 -8.96 -5.62 -12.76
C PHE A 205 -8.92 -7.14 -12.56
N CYS A 206 -8.69 -7.86 -13.64
CA CYS A 206 -8.67 -9.33 -13.70
C CYS A 206 -7.26 -9.91 -13.95
N GLY A 207 -6.23 -9.07 -13.92
CA GLY A 207 -4.86 -9.48 -14.18
C GLY A 207 -4.64 -9.88 -15.65
N SER A 208 -3.88 -10.94 -15.89
CA SER A 208 -3.42 -11.32 -17.24
C SER A 208 -4.49 -11.98 -18.13
N ASN A 209 -5.69 -12.26 -17.63
CA ASN A 209 -6.70 -12.98 -18.42
C ASN A 209 -8.15 -12.48 -18.18
N PRO A 210 -8.47 -11.24 -18.59
CA PRO A 210 -9.82 -10.70 -18.43
C PRO A 210 -10.89 -11.51 -19.16
N GLY A 211 -10.56 -12.14 -20.29
CA GLY A 211 -11.48 -12.98 -21.06
C GLY A 211 -11.99 -14.21 -20.28
N PHE A 212 -11.14 -14.82 -19.45
CA PHE A 212 -11.55 -15.94 -18.59
C PHE A 212 -12.60 -15.51 -17.55
N TYR A 213 -12.51 -14.28 -17.06
CA TYR A 213 -13.39 -13.76 -16.01
C TYR A 213 -14.70 -13.18 -16.56
N ARG A 214 -14.82 -12.97 -17.90
CA ARG A 214 -16.04 -12.41 -18.52
C ARG A 214 -17.33 -13.18 -18.15
N LYS A 215 -17.26 -14.47 -17.98
CA LYS A 215 -18.40 -15.32 -17.59
C LYS A 215 -19.00 -14.99 -16.20
N PHE A 216 -18.25 -14.29 -15.34
CA PHE A 216 -18.71 -13.94 -14.00
C PHE A 216 -19.39 -12.57 -13.94
N TYR A 217 -19.28 -11.76 -14.99
CA TYR A 217 -19.75 -10.38 -15.00
C TYR A 217 -20.66 -10.07 -16.19
N PRO A 218 -21.70 -9.23 -15.98
CA PRO A 218 -22.47 -8.68 -17.09
C PRO A 218 -21.61 -7.90 -18.10
N ASN A 219 -22.09 -7.79 -19.34
CA ASN A 219 -21.34 -7.14 -20.43
C ASN A 219 -21.10 -5.64 -20.24
N ASN A 220 -21.90 -4.98 -19.43
CA ASN A 220 -21.76 -3.56 -19.08
C ASN A 220 -20.68 -3.26 -18.02
N ILE A 221 -19.97 -4.28 -17.54
CA ILE A 221 -18.81 -4.13 -16.66
C ILE A 221 -17.53 -4.23 -17.49
N ASN A 222 -16.66 -3.24 -17.37
CA ASN A 222 -15.35 -3.22 -18.04
C ASN A 222 -14.37 -4.15 -17.30
N LEU A 223 -13.73 -5.08 -18.02
CA LEU A 223 -12.68 -5.95 -17.48
C LEU A 223 -11.34 -5.60 -18.12
N PHE A 224 -10.28 -5.52 -17.31
CA PHE A 224 -8.92 -5.18 -17.77
C PHE A 224 -7.84 -5.89 -16.94
#